data_02f394fe51ea82d5bfd607a8d25317b6
#
_entry.id   02f394fe51ea82d5bfd607a8d25317b6
#
_cell.length_a   1.000
_cell.length_b   1.000
_cell.length_c   1.000
_cell.angle_alpha   90.00
_cell.angle_beta   90.00
_cell.angle_gamma   90.00
#
_symmetry.space_group_name_H-M   'P 1'
#
loop_
_entity.id
_entity.type
_entity.pdbx_description
1 polymer ?
#
loop_
_entity_poly.entity_id
_entity_poly.type
_entity_poly.pdbx_seq_one_letter_code
_entity_poly.pdbx_strand_id
1 'polypeptide(L)'
;MTLTVNRLHFAYQQTPILRDISFSVPKGKLVGIVGPNGCGKSTLLKLLSGQMKAQRGEIQLKGKPLASYPMKGLARELAYLPQRPTLPAGILVEQLVQYGRHPHQGWFNQWGEEDARMVRSACERMQLESIWQQSAASLSGGQAQRAWLAMILAQDSDMVLLDEPTSALDIGHQTEVMEAIHRITAEGKTVLLVIHDLAMAARYCDELIAIGEGTIAAMGPAREVVTKDLIDRLYQTSVDILHAPGDGAPIIVPRRHEHGRTLRSAS
;
A
#
# COMPACT_ATOMS: atom_id res chain seq x y z
N MET A 1 10.41 -3.18 15.28
CA MET A 1 9.31 -2.48 14.59
C MET A 1 9.90 -1.46 13.63
N THR A 2 9.38 -1.39 12.40
CA THR A 2 9.84 -0.41 11.40
C THR A 2 9.05 0.89 11.54
N LEU A 3 7.73 0.79 11.73
CA LEU A 3 6.83 1.92 11.91
C LEU A 3 5.97 1.71 13.16
N THR A 4 5.77 2.75 13.95
CA THR A 4 4.87 2.75 15.11
C THR A 4 3.96 3.97 15.07
N VAL A 5 2.69 3.76 15.32
CA VAL A 5 1.65 4.79 15.35
C VAL A 5 0.97 4.75 16.72
N ASN A 6 0.92 5.87 17.40
CA ASN A 6 0.38 5.98 18.75
C ASN A 6 -0.72 7.05 18.79
N ARG A 7 -1.94 6.63 19.11
CA ARG A 7 -3.12 7.49 19.33
C ARG A 7 -3.28 8.59 18.27
N LEU A 8 -3.18 8.20 17.00
CA LEU A 8 -3.25 9.12 15.88
C LEU A 8 -4.68 9.60 15.66
N HIS A 9 -4.86 10.92 15.57
CA HIS A 9 -6.12 11.56 15.24
C HIS A 9 -5.94 12.49 14.05
N PHE A 10 -6.92 12.50 13.17
CA PHE A 10 -6.95 13.41 12.04
C PHE A 10 -8.38 13.76 11.62
N ALA A 11 -8.61 15.02 11.27
CA ALA A 11 -9.86 15.52 10.72
C ALA A 11 -9.60 16.44 9.52
N TYR A 12 -10.44 16.40 8.50
CA TYR A 12 -10.51 17.43 7.49
C TYR A 12 -11.47 18.52 7.98
N GLN A 13 -10.96 19.71 8.20
CA GLN A 13 -11.72 20.80 8.84
C GLN A 13 -12.29 20.32 10.19
N GLN A 14 -13.60 20.10 10.29
CA GLN A 14 -14.28 19.61 11.51
C GLN A 14 -14.75 18.15 11.40
N THR A 15 -14.54 17.50 10.24
CA THR A 15 -14.99 16.12 10.03
C THR A 15 -13.88 15.14 10.45
N PRO A 16 -14.06 14.41 11.57
CA PRO A 16 -13.10 13.41 12.02
C PRO A 16 -13.00 12.25 11.02
N ILE A 17 -11.77 11.93 10.61
CA ILE A 17 -11.49 10.81 9.69
C ILE A 17 -10.80 9.66 10.41
N LEU A 18 -9.83 9.97 11.27
CA LEU A 18 -9.11 8.98 12.06
C LEU A 18 -9.23 9.32 13.54
N ARG A 19 -9.54 8.31 14.35
CA ARG A 19 -9.79 8.45 15.78
C ARG A 19 -9.02 7.37 16.53
N ASP A 20 -8.06 7.76 17.34
CA ASP A 20 -7.27 6.89 18.22
C ASP A 20 -6.63 5.68 17.52
N ILE A 21 -6.04 5.89 16.34
CA ILE A 21 -5.36 4.85 15.58
C ILE A 21 -4.01 4.54 16.24
N SER A 22 -3.83 3.30 16.69
CA SER A 22 -2.58 2.84 17.30
C SER A 22 -2.21 1.45 16.77
N PHE A 23 -1.04 1.31 16.14
CA PHE A 23 -0.51 0.04 15.65
C PHE A 23 1.00 0.12 15.43
N SER A 24 1.60 -1.04 15.16
CA SER A 24 3.00 -1.10 14.72
C SER A 24 3.16 -2.08 13.57
N VAL A 25 4.11 -1.78 12.69
CA VAL A 25 4.46 -2.60 11.53
C VAL A 25 5.78 -3.30 11.80
N PRO A 26 5.81 -4.63 11.85
CA PRO A 26 7.04 -5.41 12.03
C PRO A 26 7.97 -5.25 10.82
N LYS A 27 9.29 -5.40 11.05
CA LYS A 27 10.29 -5.36 9.97
C LYS A 27 10.15 -6.59 9.06
N GLY A 28 10.27 -6.38 7.75
CA GLY A 28 10.28 -7.46 6.75
C GLY A 28 8.93 -8.16 6.59
N LYS A 29 7.82 -7.47 6.92
CA LYS A 29 6.46 -7.99 6.80
C LYS A 29 5.66 -7.24 5.74
N LEU A 30 4.76 -7.98 5.10
CA LEU A 30 3.71 -7.43 4.24
C LEU A 30 2.44 -7.25 5.07
N VAL A 31 2.10 -6.00 5.38
CA VAL A 31 0.93 -5.65 6.18
C VAL A 31 -0.13 -4.99 5.29
N GLY A 32 -1.34 -5.53 5.30
CA GLY A 32 -2.47 -4.99 4.54
C GLY A 32 -3.35 -4.08 5.40
N ILE A 33 -3.78 -2.94 4.87
CA ILE A 33 -4.84 -2.12 5.44
C ILE A 33 -6.11 -2.37 4.64
N VAL A 34 -7.16 -2.84 5.31
CA VAL A 34 -8.46 -3.15 4.72
C VAL A 34 -9.58 -2.36 5.40
N GLY A 35 -10.71 -2.23 4.74
CA GLY A 35 -11.89 -1.53 5.26
C GLY A 35 -12.74 -0.89 4.15
N PRO A 36 -13.96 -0.43 4.45
CA PRO A 36 -14.86 0.17 3.47
C PRO A 36 -14.31 1.47 2.86
N ASN A 37 -14.91 1.91 1.76
CA ASN A 37 -14.55 3.18 1.15
C ASN A 37 -14.86 4.34 2.11
N GLY A 38 -13.97 5.34 2.13
CA GLY A 38 -14.14 6.51 2.99
C GLY A 38 -13.75 6.33 4.47
N CYS A 39 -13.33 5.13 4.92
CA CYS A 39 -12.96 4.90 6.34
C CYS A 39 -11.59 5.50 6.75
N GLY A 40 -10.86 6.17 5.83
CA GLY A 40 -9.62 6.89 6.15
C GLY A 40 -8.32 6.20 5.74
N LYS A 41 -8.32 5.08 5.01
CA LYS A 41 -7.11 4.32 4.61
C LYS A 41 -6.07 5.18 3.88
N SER A 42 -6.44 5.83 2.79
CA SER A 42 -5.53 6.70 2.03
C SER A 42 -5.09 7.94 2.83
N THR A 43 -5.96 8.46 3.71
CA THR A 43 -5.59 9.53 4.64
C THR A 43 -4.52 9.05 5.61
N LEU A 44 -4.66 7.84 6.14
CA LEU A 44 -3.64 7.23 7.01
C LEU A 44 -2.31 7.10 6.26
N LEU A 45 -2.29 6.56 5.03
CA LEU A 45 -1.03 6.47 4.26
C LEU A 45 -0.39 7.83 3.99
N LYS A 46 -1.16 8.88 3.71
CA LYS A 46 -0.63 10.25 3.54
C LYS A 46 -0.01 10.82 4.82
N LEU A 47 -0.56 10.49 5.99
CA LEU A 47 0.04 10.85 7.27
C LEU A 47 1.34 10.06 7.52
N LEU A 48 1.33 8.76 7.24
CA LEU A 48 2.50 7.88 7.40
C LEU A 48 3.63 8.21 6.42
N SER A 49 3.32 8.72 5.23
CA SER A 49 4.31 9.19 4.25
C SER A 49 4.85 10.60 4.52
N GLY A 50 4.33 11.29 5.54
CA GLY A 50 4.72 12.67 5.85
C GLY A 50 4.15 13.73 4.91
N GLN A 51 3.26 13.36 3.96
CA GLN A 51 2.57 14.32 3.08
C GLN A 51 1.56 15.18 3.85
N MET A 52 1.06 14.65 4.96
CA MET A 52 0.15 15.36 5.85
C MET A 52 0.68 15.29 7.29
N LYS A 53 0.36 16.28 8.09
CA LYS A 53 0.72 16.31 9.51
C LYS A 53 -0.44 15.82 10.38
N ALA A 54 -0.13 14.95 11.33
CA ALA A 54 -1.09 14.52 12.34
C ALA A 54 -1.50 15.71 13.22
N GLN A 55 -2.77 15.75 13.61
CA GLN A 55 -3.28 16.77 14.53
C GLN A 55 -3.02 16.37 15.99
N ARG A 56 -3.08 15.08 16.30
CA ARG A 56 -2.75 14.48 17.60
C ARG A 56 -2.16 13.09 17.40
N GLY A 57 -1.41 12.63 18.39
CA GLY A 57 -0.72 11.35 18.36
C GLY A 57 0.67 11.47 17.76
N GLU A 58 1.34 10.36 17.60
CA GLU A 58 2.73 10.29 17.15
C GLU A 58 2.91 9.19 16.11
N ILE A 59 3.75 9.46 15.11
CA ILE A 59 4.23 8.48 14.13
C ILE A 59 5.74 8.41 14.28
N GLN A 60 6.27 7.21 14.49
CA GLN A 60 7.70 6.94 14.58
C GLN A 60 8.14 5.98 13.47
N LEU A 61 9.21 6.32 12.77
CA LEU A 61 9.90 5.47 11.80
C LEU A 61 11.26 5.09 12.38
N LYS A 62 11.53 3.78 12.50
CA LYS A 62 12.76 3.26 13.12
C LYS A 62 13.05 3.87 14.51
N GLY A 63 12.01 4.08 15.32
CA GLY A 63 12.11 4.65 16.66
C GLY A 63 12.36 6.16 16.73
N LYS A 64 12.34 6.87 15.59
CA LYS A 64 12.47 8.34 15.55
C LYS A 64 11.15 8.96 15.11
N PRO A 65 10.73 10.10 15.68
CA PRO A 65 9.53 10.80 15.23
C PRO A 65 9.59 11.11 13.73
N LEU A 66 8.55 10.79 12.98
CA LEU A 66 8.48 11.00 11.52
C LEU A 66 8.75 12.47 11.17
N ALA A 67 8.23 13.40 11.97
CA ALA A 67 8.41 14.84 11.79
C ALA A 67 9.86 15.33 11.97
N SER A 68 10.76 14.52 12.55
CA SER A 68 12.17 14.86 12.73
C SER A 68 13.03 14.58 11.49
N TYR A 69 12.51 13.84 10.51
CA TYR A 69 13.25 13.55 9.29
C TYR A 69 13.21 14.75 8.34
N PRO A 70 14.34 15.18 7.78
CA PRO A 70 14.33 16.07 6.63
C PRO A 70 13.72 15.34 5.43
N MET A 71 13.07 16.04 4.50
CA MET A 71 12.32 15.45 3.38
C MET A 71 13.13 14.40 2.60
N LYS A 72 14.36 14.71 2.19
CA LYS A 72 15.24 13.74 1.51
C LYS A 72 15.64 12.56 2.40
N GLY A 73 15.84 12.81 3.69
CA GLY A 73 16.13 11.78 4.67
C GLY A 73 14.96 10.80 4.82
N LEU A 74 13.74 11.31 4.92
CA LEU A 74 12.54 10.48 4.96
C LEU A 74 12.40 9.64 3.68
N ALA A 75 12.60 10.24 2.51
CA ALA A 75 12.49 9.55 1.24
C ALA A 75 13.55 8.46 1.03
N ARG A 76 14.67 8.46 1.74
CA ARG A 76 15.63 7.33 1.75
C ARG A 76 15.16 6.16 2.60
N GLU A 77 14.35 6.42 3.61
CA GLU A 77 13.86 5.42 4.55
C GLU A 77 12.50 4.84 4.17
N LEU A 78 11.67 5.66 3.49
CA LEU A 78 10.28 5.34 3.18
C LEU A 78 9.91 5.81 1.78
N ALA A 79 9.44 4.86 0.95
CA ALA A 79 8.84 5.14 -0.36
C ALA A 79 7.32 5.11 -0.26
N TYR A 80 6.64 5.95 -1.06
CA TYR A 80 5.19 6.00 -1.12
C TYR A 80 4.69 6.04 -2.55
N LEU A 81 3.80 5.11 -2.90
CA LEU A 81 3.09 5.09 -4.17
C LEU A 81 1.61 5.43 -3.92
N PRO A 82 1.11 6.58 -4.42
CA PRO A 82 -0.30 6.93 -4.29
C PRO A 82 -1.18 6.10 -5.24
N GLN A 83 -2.48 6.06 -4.99
CA GLN A 83 -3.47 5.30 -5.78
C GLN A 83 -3.48 5.68 -7.27
N ARG A 84 -3.30 6.96 -7.59
CA ARG A 84 -3.29 7.48 -8.96
C ARG A 84 -2.08 8.37 -9.17
N PRO A 85 -0.91 7.77 -9.37
CA PRO A 85 0.26 8.56 -9.70
C PRO A 85 0.12 9.13 -11.11
N THR A 86 0.48 10.40 -11.28
CA THR A 86 0.42 11.08 -12.58
C THR A 86 1.73 10.86 -13.32
N LEU A 87 1.66 10.29 -14.51
CA LEU A 87 2.83 10.16 -15.38
C LEU A 87 3.17 11.54 -16.00
N PRO A 88 4.41 12.01 -15.85
CA PRO A 88 4.85 13.20 -16.56
C PRO A 88 4.78 12.97 -18.08
N ALA A 89 4.33 13.99 -18.84
CA ALA A 89 4.31 13.87 -20.28
C ALA A 89 5.73 13.83 -20.87
N GLY A 90 5.93 13.02 -21.90
CA GLY A 90 7.18 13.00 -22.70
C GLY A 90 8.36 12.28 -22.07
N ILE A 91 8.17 11.54 -20.97
CA ILE A 91 9.24 10.73 -20.38
C ILE A 91 9.21 9.26 -20.85
N LEU A 92 10.36 8.65 -20.87
CA LEU A 92 10.55 7.22 -21.11
C LEU A 92 10.37 6.42 -19.81
N VAL A 93 10.11 5.12 -19.93
CA VAL A 93 10.03 4.20 -18.76
C VAL A 93 11.30 4.25 -17.95
N GLU A 94 12.47 4.24 -18.60
CA GLU A 94 13.78 4.40 -17.97
C GLU A 94 13.84 5.65 -17.09
N GLN A 95 13.44 6.79 -17.64
CA GLN A 95 13.47 8.07 -16.92
C GLN A 95 12.52 8.09 -15.73
N LEU A 96 11.34 7.43 -15.86
CA LEU A 96 10.42 7.27 -14.73
C LEU A 96 11.10 6.51 -13.58
N VAL A 97 11.76 5.39 -13.88
CA VAL A 97 12.43 4.58 -12.85
C VAL A 97 13.62 5.34 -12.23
N GLN A 98 14.35 6.12 -13.04
CA GLN A 98 15.44 6.98 -12.56
C GLN A 98 14.99 8.01 -11.50
N TYR A 99 13.74 8.49 -11.53
CA TYR A 99 13.23 9.38 -10.49
C TYR A 99 13.27 8.76 -9.09
N GLY A 100 13.22 7.45 -8.96
CA GLY A 100 13.42 6.76 -7.69
C GLY A 100 14.76 7.09 -7.02
N ARG A 101 15.79 7.48 -7.79
CA ARG A 101 17.11 7.82 -7.25
C ARG A 101 17.25 9.27 -6.75
N HIS A 102 16.25 10.13 -7.00
CA HIS A 102 16.29 11.54 -6.56
C HIS A 102 16.66 11.76 -5.08
N PRO A 103 16.17 10.98 -4.10
CA PRO A 103 16.53 11.15 -2.71
C PRO A 103 18.03 10.95 -2.43
N HIS A 104 18.72 10.15 -3.27
CA HIS A 104 20.15 9.82 -3.11
C HIS A 104 21.07 10.84 -3.78
N GLN A 105 20.54 11.65 -4.70
CA GLN A 105 21.31 12.69 -5.40
C GLN A 105 21.49 13.93 -4.52
N GLY A 106 22.73 14.40 -4.40
CA GLY A 106 23.07 15.67 -3.74
C GLY A 106 23.17 16.83 -4.74
N TRP A 107 23.46 18.04 -4.26
CA TRP A 107 23.71 19.22 -5.11
C TRP A 107 24.87 19.02 -6.09
N PHE A 108 25.86 18.21 -5.68
CA PHE A 108 27.06 17.89 -6.47
C PHE A 108 27.16 16.40 -6.81
N ASN A 109 26.23 15.58 -6.31
CA ASN A 109 26.25 14.14 -6.57
C ASN A 109 25.56 13.90 -7.92
N GLN A 110 26.38 13.79 -8.95
CA GLN A 110 25.93 13.42 -10.29
C GLN A 110 25.50 11.94 -10.27
N TRP A 111 24.74 11.56 -11.25
CA TRP A 111 24.35 10.19 -11.54
C TRP A 111 25.58 9.26 -11.54
N GLY A 112 25.62 8.28 -10.66
CA GLY A 112 26.71 7.34 -10.49
C GLY A 112 26.41 5.94 -10.99
N GLU A 113 27.43 5.08 -10.99
CA GLU A 113 27.29 3.66 -11.35
C GLU A 113 26.32 2.92 -10.43
N GLU A 114 26.29 3.28 -9.15
CA GLU A 114 25.33 2.76 -8.16
C GLU A 114 23.90 3.05 -8.59
N ASP A 115 23.58 4.29 -8.98
CA ASP A 115 22.24 4.67 -9.42
C ASP A 115 21.84 3.90 -10.68
N ALA A 116 22.77 3.78 -11.65
CA ALA A 116 22.53 3.01 -12.87
C ALA A 116 22.29 1.52 -12.58
N ARG A 117 23.02 0.95 -11.62
CA ARG A 117 22.84 -0.45 -11.18
C ARG A 117 21.47 -0.66 -10.54
N MET A 118 21.09 0.23 -9.59
CA MET A 118 19.79 0.14 -8.88
C MET A 118 18.62 0.25 -9.86
N VAL A 119 18.69 1.16 -10.81
CA VAL A 119 17.65 1.35 -11.82
C VAL A 119 17.55 0.12 -12.74
N ARG A 120 18.66 -0.42 -13.25
CA ARG A 120 18.65 -1.64 -14.05
C ARG A 120 18.05 -2.82 -13.29
N SER A 121 18.51 -3.07 -12.07
CA SER A 121 17.98 -4.13 -11.21
C SER A 121 16.47 -3.98 -10.97
N ALA A 122 15.99 -2.76 -10.72
CA ALA A 122 14.57 -2.50 -10.53
C ALA A 122 13.76 -2.82 -11.81
N CYS A 123 14.27 -2.49 -12.98
CA CYS A 123 13.62 -2.79 -14.26
C CYS A 123 13.60 -4.28 -14.58
N GLU A 124 14.68 -4.99 -14.37
CA GLU A 124 14.77 -6.45 -14.53
C GLU A 124 13.76 -7.16 -13.63
N ARG A 125 13.68 -6.76 -12.35
CA ARG A 125 12.74 -7.34 -11.37
C ARG A 125 11.28 -7.10 -11.74
N MET A 126 10.97 -6.00 -12.40
CA MET A 126 9.63 -5.64 -12.88
C MET A 126 9.38 -6.03 -14.34
N GLN A 127 10.33 -6.71 -15.00
CA GLN A 127 10.22 -7.20 -16.38
C GLN A 127 9.89 -6.07 -17.36
N LEU A 128 10.68 -4.98 -17.31
CA LEU A 128 10.46 -3.79 -18.12
C LEU A 128 11.46 -3.64 -19.28
N GLU A 129 12.38 -4.60 -19.48
CA GLU A 129 13.48 -4.50 -20.43
C GLU A 129 12.99 -4.29 -21.86
N SER A 130 11.89 -4.96 -22.24
CA SER A 130 11.33 -4.85 -23.60
C SER A 130 10.63 -3.52 -23.89
N ILE A 131 10.29 -2.76 -22.84
CA ILE A 131 9.57 -1.49 -22.93
C ILE A 131 10.35 -0.29 -22.38
N TRP A 132 11.60 -0.49 -22.02
CA TRP A 132 12.50 0.47 -21.39
C TRP A 132 12.55 1.84 -22.07
N GLN A 133 12.66 1.81 -23.42
CA GLN A 133 12.74 3.02 -24.26
C GLN A 133 11.37 3.53 -24.74
N GLN A 134 10.28 2.91 -24.30
CA GLN A 134 8.95 3.37 -24.68
C GLN A 134 8.53 4.59 -23.85
N SER A 135 7.64 5.40 -24.42
CA SER A 135 7.00 6.48 -23.69
C SER A 135 6.18 5.92 -22.54
N ALA A 136 6.37 6.45 -21.33
CA ALA A 136 5.58 6.05 -20.16
C ALA A 136 4.07 6.30 -20.36
N ALA A 137 3.70 7.27 -21.19
CA ALA A 137 2.30 7.58 -21.52
C ALA A 137 1.63 6.53 -22.44
N SER A 138 2.41 5.66 -23.11
CA SER A 138 1.87 4.61 -24.00
C SER A 138 1.67 3.25 -23.32
N LEU A 139 1.99 3.15 -22.02
CA LEU A 139 1.93 1.90 -21.27
C LEU A 139 0.48 1.47 -21.02
N SER A 140 0.23 0.15 -21.05
CA SER A 140 -0.98 -0.43 -20.50
C SER A 140 -1.04 -0.22 -18.97
N GLY A 141 -2.22 -0.37 -18.35
CA GLY A 141 -2.37 -0.21 -16.91
C GLY A 141 -1.41 -1.08 -16.09
N GLY A 142 -1.27 -2.36 -16.45
CA GLY A 142 -0.33 -3.28 -15.78
C GLY A 142 1.14 -2.91 -15.99
N GLN A 143 1.51 -2.49 -17.21
CA GLN A 143 2.87 -2.01 -17.49
C GLN A 143 3.19 -0.73 -16.71
N ALA A 144 2.26 0.22 -16.68
CA ALA A 144 2.42 1.45 -15.91
C ALA A 144 2.59 1.16 -14.40
N GLN A 145 1.81 0.23 -13.86
CA GLN A 145 1.92 -0.16 -12.46
C GLN A 145 3.27 -0.81 -12.15
N ARG A 146 3.78 -1.70 -13.01
CA ARG A 146 5.12 -2.27 -12.86
C ARG A 146 6.23 -1.22 -12.97
N ALA A 147 6.07 -0.22 -13.84
CA ALA A 147 7.02 0.88 -13.97
C ALA A 147 7.05 1.77 -12.70
N TRP A 148 5.90 2.04 -12.09
CA TRP A 148 5.84 2.72 -10.80
C TRP A 148 6.47 1.91 -9.67
N LEU A 149 6.22 0.59 -9.62
CA LEU A 149 6.88 -0.29 -8.64
C LEU A 149 8.39 -0.34 -8.86
N ALA A 150 8.87 -0.34 -10.11
CA ALA A 150 10.30 -0.25 -10.41
C ALA A 150 10.91 1.05 -9.88
N MET A 151 10.23 2.19 -10.06
CA MET A 151 10.66 3.47 -9.49
C MET A 151 10.78 3.39 -7.95
N ILE A 152 9.79 2.80 -7.27
CA ILE A 152 9.81 2.58 -5.82
C ILE A 152 10.97 1.67 -5.40
N LEU A 153 11.26 0.62 -6.17
CA LEU A 153 12.41 -0.27 -5.92
C LEU A 153 13.75 0.44 -6.12
N ALA A 154 13.85 1.25 -7.17
CA ALA A 154 15.05 2.04 -7.43
C ALA A 154 15.34 3.06 -6.32
N GLN A 155 14.31 3.53 -5.61
CA GLN A 155 14.45 4.40 -4.43
C GLN A 155 15.19 3.72 -3.28
N ASP A 156 15.16 2.39 -3.21
CA ASP A 156 15.89 1.55 -2.23
C ASP A 156 15.62 1.89 -0.76
N SER A 157 14.41 2.28 -0.44
CA SER A 157 13.98 2.49 0.95
C SER A 157 13.66 1.17 1.66
N ASP A 158 13.83 1.12 2.99
CA ASP A 158 13.51 -0.07 3.80
C ASP A 158 12.02 -0.28 3.99
N MET A 159 11.23 0.80 3.90
CA MET A 159 9.78 0.76 4.03
C MET A 159 9.09 1.27 2.77
N VAL A 160 8.05 0.57 2.35
CA VAL A 160 7.25 0.90 1.17
C VAL A 160 5.78 1.02 1.57
N LEU A 161 5.16 2.15 1.24
CA LEU A 161 3.73 2.38 1.38
C LEU A 161 3.07 2.36 0.01
N LEU A 162 2.04 1.55 -0.17
CA LEU A 162 1.31 1.40 -1.43
C LEU A 162 -0.18 1.67 -1.23
N ASP A 163 -0.73 2.64 -1.95
CA ASP A 163 -2.15 2.98 -1.88
C ASP A 163 -2.89 2.35 -3.06
N GLU A 164 -3.55 1.21 -2.82
CA GLU A 164 -4.33 0.44 -3.80
C GLU A 164 -3.56 0.09 -5.10
N PRO A 165 -2.40 -0.57 -5.01
CA PRO A 165 -1.54 -0.81 -6.17
C PRO A 165 -2.16 -1.75 -7.22
N THR A 166 -3.26 -2.44 -6.91
CA THR A 166 -3.96 -3.36 -7.81
C THR A 166 -5.27 -2.79 -8.36
N SER A 167 -5.63 -1.55 -8.01
CA SER A 167 -6.88 -0.94 -8.46
C SER A 167 -6.89 -0.77 -9.98
N ALA A 168 -8.05 -1.01 -10.61
CA ALA A 168 -8.27 -0.90 -12.06
C ALA A 168 -7.45 -1.87 -12.95
N LEU A 169 -6.85 -2.91 -12.37
CA LEU A 169 -6.19 -4.00 -13.10
C LEU A 169 -7.11 -5.21 -13.21
N ASP A 170 -6.97 -5.98 -14.29
CA ASP A 170 -7.60 -7.28 -14.39
C ASP A 170 -6.94 -8.31 -13.45
N ILE A 171 -7.58 -9.46 -13.26
CA ILE A 171 -7.15 -10.47 -12.28
C ILE A 171 -5.73 -10.98 -12.54
N GLY A 172 -5.31 -11.11 -13.80
CA GLY A 172 -3.96 -11.54 -14.14
C GLY A 172 -2.91 -10.53 -13.69
N HIS A 173 -3.08 -9.27 -14.07
CA HIS A 173 -2.19 -8.17 -13.68
C HIS A 173 -2.21 -7.90 -12.17
N GLN A 174 -3.37 -8.05 -11.49
CA GLN A 174 -3.43 -7.96 -10.03
C GLN A 174 -2.53 -9.01 -9.36
N THR A 175 -2.59 -10.25 -9.85
CA THR A 175 -1.76 -11.34 -9.34
C THR A 175 -0.28 -11.05 -9.55
N GLU A 176 0.14 -10.63 -10.76
CA GLU A 176 1.53 -10.25 -11.07
C GLU A 176 2.06 -9.16 -10.13
N VAL A 177 1.26 -8.12 -9.86
CA VAL A 177 1.61 -7.03 -8.96
C VAL A 177 1.76 -7.53 -7.52
N MET A 178 0.84 -8.36 -7.02
CA MET A 178 0.92 -8.91 -5.67
C MET A 178 2.11 -9.87 -5.50
N GLU A 179 2.41 -10.68 -6.49
CA GLU A 179 3.61 -11.52 -6.51
C GLU A 179 4.90 -10.67 -6.48
N ALA A 180 4.92 -9.57 -7.22
CA ALA A 180 6.06 -8.64 -7.18
C ALA A 180 6.22 -8.01 -5.79
N ILE A 181 5.13 -7.56 -5.16
CA ILE A 181 5.13 -7.00 -3.80
C ILE A 181 5.58 -8.06 -2.77
N HIS A 182 5.10 -9.29 -2.91
CA HIS A 182 5.50 -10.39 -2.03
C HIS A 182 7.01 -10.68 -2.13
N ARG A 183 7.57 -10.73 -3.36
CA ARG A 183 9.03 -10.89 -3.56
C ARG A 183 9.84 -9.77 -2.90
N ILE A 184 9.40 -8.50 -3.05
CA ILE A 184 10.03 -7.34 -2.39
C ILE A 184 10.09 -7.53 -0.87
N THR A 185 9.02 -8.06 -0.28
CA THR A 185 8.97 -8.33 1.16
C THR A 185 9.89 -9.49 1.55
N ALA A 186 9.92 -10.57 0.76
CA ALA A 186 10.81 -11.72 0.98
C ALA A 186 12.30 -11.33 0.94
N GLU A 187 12.66 -10.26 0.23
CA GLU A 187 13.99 -9.67 0.21
C GLU A 187 14.30 -8.77 1.40
N GLY A 188 13.39 -8.69 2.37
CA GLY A 188 13.58 -8.01 3.65
C GLY A 188 13.03 -6.59 3.72
N LYS A 189 12.40 -6.07 2.65
CA LYS A 189 11.67 -4.79 2.70
C LYS A 189 10.41 -4.92 3.54
N THR A 190 10.03 -3.86 4.24
CA THR A 190 8.76 -3.80 4.96
C THR A 190 7.72 -3.13 4.07
N VAL A 191 6.58 -3.75 3.86
CA VAL A 191 5.53 -3.19 2.99
C VAL A 191 4.23 -3.01 3.76
N LEU A 192 3.65 -1.83 3.67
CA LEU A 192 2.29 -1.53 4.14
C LEU A 192 1.46 -1.11 2.93
N LEU A 193 0.40 -1.86 2.62
CA LEU A 193 -0.43 -1.57 1.46
C LEU A 193 -1.91 -1.44 1.81
N VAL A 194 -2.61 -0.54 1.16
CA VAL A 194 -4.07 -0.52 1.13
C VAL A 194 -4.55 -1.48 0.06
N ILE A 195 -5.47 -2.37 0.41
CA ILE A 195 -6.03 -3.36 -0.49
C ILE A 195 -7.54 -3.51 -0.25
N HIS A 196 -8.32 -3.65 -1.33
CA HIS A 196 -9.78 -3.80 -1.24
C HIS A 196 -10.22 -5.26 -1.24
N ASP A 197 -9.51 -6.12 -1.96
CA ASP A 197 -9.81 -7.55 -2.03
C ASP A 197 -9.33 -8.26 -0.77
N LEU A 198 -10.28 -8.66 0.08
CA LEU A 198 -10.00 -9.35 1.35
C LEU A 198 -9.42 -10.75 1.14
N ALA A 199 -9.81 -11.45 0.07
CA ALA A 199 -9.28 -12.78 -0.23
C ALA A 199 -7.82 -12.68 -0.67
N MET A 200 -7.50 -11.71 -1.51
CA MET A 200 -6.13 -11.39 -1.90
C MET A 200 -5.30 -10.91 -0.71
N ALA A 201 -5.86 -10.05 0.15
CA ALA A 201 -5.21 -9.59 1.38
C ALA A 201 -4.85 -10.76 2.31
N ALA A 202 -5.79 -11.68 2.53
CA ALA A 202 -5.56 -12.85 3.39
C ALA A 202 -4.59 -13.89 2.79
N ARG A 203 -4.42 -13.88 1.46
CA ARG A 203 -3.49 -14.79 0.77
C ARG A 203 -2.06 -14.28 0.79
N TYR A 204 -1.85 -12.98 0.58
CA TYR A 204 -0.52 -12.41 0.37
C TYR A 204 0.04 -11.70 1.61
N CYS A 205 -0.80 -11.09 2.46
CA CYS A 205 -0.32 -10.35 3.62
C CYS A 205 -0.01 -11.27 4.81
N ASP A 206 1.04 -10.95 5.54
CA ASP A 206 1.34 -11.58 6.83
C ASP A 206 0.33 -11.17 7.90
N GLU A 207 0.02 -9.86 7.95
CA GLU A 207 -0.89 -9.26 8.92
C GLU A 207 -1.85 -8.30 8.23
N LEU A 208 -3.03 -8.11 8.84
CA LEU A 208 -4.02 -7.13 8.40
C LEU A 208 -4.36 -6.16 9.52
N ILE A 209 -4.62 -4.92 9.12
CA ILE A 209 -5.20 -3.85 9.93
C ILE A 209 -6.55 -3.50 9.29
N ALA A 210 -7.64 -3.88 9.93
CA ALA A 210 -8.98 -3.58 9.46
C ALA A 210 -9.46 -2.25 10.07
N ILE A 211 -9.79 -1.27 9.23
CA ILE A 211 -10.25 0.06 9.65
C ILE A 211 -11.75 0.18 9.35
N GLY A 212 -12.53 0.59 10.36
CA GLY A 212 -13.92 0.93 10.24
C GLY A 212 -14.23 2.21 11.00
N GLU A 213 -15.03 3.10 10.41
CA GLU A 213 -15.44 4.38 11.02
C GLU A 213 -14.29 5.19 11.64
N GLY A 214 -13.12 5.15 10.99
CA GLY A 214 -11.93 5.88 11.42
C GLY A 214 -11.21 5.29 12.63
N THR A 215 -11.52 4.05 13.05
CA THR A 215 -10.87 3.32 14.13
C THR A 215 -10.35 1.96 13.66
N ILE A 216 -9.46 1.32 14.42
CA ILE A 216 -9.05 -0.07 14.15
C ILE A 216 -10.16 -1.00 14.66
N ALA A 217 -10.76 -1.74 13.75
CA ALA A 217 -11.80 -2.72 14.05
C ALA A 217 -11.25 -4.10 14.42
N ALA A 218 -10.13 -4.49 13.78
CA ALA A 218 -9.37 -5.72 14.07
C ALA A 218 -7.94 -5.58 13.54
N MET A 219 -7.01 -6.31 14.15
CA MET A 219 -5.61 -6.39 13.71
C MET A 219 -5.00 -7.73 14.11
N GLY A 220 -4.18 -8.32 13.25
CA GLY A 220 -3.47 -9.57 13.54
C GLY A 220 -3.09 -10.33 12.26
N PRO A 221 -2.77 -11.64 12.38
CA PRO A 221 -2.48 -12.50 11.24
C PRO A 221 -3.60 -12.43 10.19
N ALA A 222 -3.23 -12.29 8.92
CA ALA A 222 -4.19 -11.96 7.85
C ALA A 222 -5.38 -12.94 7.78
N ARG A 223 -5.10 -14.24 7.93
CA ARG A 223 -6.13 -15.30 7.86
C ARG A 223 -7.08 -15.31 9.07
N GLU A 224 -6.63 -14.82 10.21
CA GLU A 224 -7.42 -14.76 11.44
C GLU A 224 -8.31 -13.50 11.49
N VAL A 225 -7.86 -12.41 10.85
CA VAL A 225 -8.62 -11.16 10.79
C VAL A 225 -9.82 -11.27 9.84
N VAL A 226 -9.70 -12.04 8.74
CA VAL A 226 -10.78 -12.19 7.75
C VAL A 226 -11.83 -13.18 8.26
N THR A 227 -12.83 -12.67 8.99
CA THR A 227 -13.94 -13.43 9.55
C THR A 227 -15.29 -12.93 9.02
N LYS A 228 -16.32 -13.80 9.08
CA LYS A 228 -17.70 -13.42 8.71
C LYS A 228 -18.18 -12.20 9.51
N ASP A 229 -17.94 -12.20 10.82
CA ASP A 229 -18.37 -11.13 11.73
C ASP A 229 -17.69 -9.80 11.40
N LEU A 230 -16.39 -9.81 11.04
CA LEU A 230 -15.69 -8.61 10.62
C LEU A 230 -16.27 -8.07 9.32
N ILE A 231 -16.51 -8.96 8.33
CA ILE A 231 -17.04 -8.57 7.01
C ILE A 231 -18.46 -8.00 7.17
N ASP A 232 -19.34 -8.67 7.91
CA ASP A 232 -20.71 -8.19 8.16
C ASP A 232 -20.69 -6.82 8.84
N ARG A 233 -19.87 -6.65 9.87
CA ARG A 233 -19.74 -5.39 10.61
C ARG A 233 -19.20 -4.25 9.77
N LEU A 234 -18.14 -4.48 8.97
CA LEU A 234 -17.48 -3.41 8.22
C LEU A 234 -18.14 -3.10 6.88
N TYR A 235 -18.65 -4.13 6.19
CA TYR A 235 -19.15 -4.00 4.82
C TYR A 235 -20.66 -4.16 4.73
N GLN A 236 -21.34 -4.44 5.85
CA GLN A 236 -22.81 -4.64 5.94
C GLN A 236 -23.29 -5.69 4.93
N THR A 237 -22.51 -6.77 4.76
CA THR A 237 -22.74 -7.82 3.78
C THR A 237 -22.50 -9.18 4.40
N SER A 238 -23.52 -10.05 4.35
CA SER A 238 -23.37 -11.44 4.80
C SER A 238 -22.60 -12.26 3.78
N VAL A 239 -21.64 -13.05 4.25
CA VAL A 239 -20.79 -13.88 3.39
C VAL A 239 -20.68 -15.31 3.91
N ASP A 240 -20.34 -16.23 3.02
CA ASP A 240 -19.75 -17.52 3.37
C ASP A 240 -18.24 -17.46 3.14
N ILE A 241 -17.48 -18.03 4.07
CA ILE A 241 -16.05 -18.19 3.91
C ILE A 241 -15.77 -19.68 3.69
N LEU A 242 -15.27 -19.99 2.50
CA LEU A 242 -14.72 -21.26 2.13
C LEU A 242 -13.20 -21.21 2.22
N HIS A 243 -12.54 -22.35 2.12
CA HIS A 243 -11.08 -22.40 2.14
C HIS A 243 -10.56 -23.04 0.85
N ALA A 244 -9.56 -22.42 0.24
CA ALA A 244 -8.97 -22.92 -0.99
C ALA A 244 -8.26 -24.27 -0.75
N PRO A 245 -8.40 -25.25 -1.67
CA PRO A 245 -7.62 -26.47 -1.61
C PRO A 245 -6.12 -26.17 -1.70
N GLY A 246 -5.32 -26.71 -0.81
CA GLY A 246 -3.87 -26.57 -0.79
C GLY A 246 -3.35 -25.56 0.21
N ASP A 247 -3.51 -24.27 0.01
CA ASP A 247 -2.97 -23.24 0.92
C ASP A 247 -3.93 -22.81 2.04
N GLY A 248 -5.20 -23.25 1.99
CA GLY A 248 -6.22 -22.91 2.99
C GLY A 248 -6.61 -21.43 3.00
N ALA A 249 -6.28 -20.66 1.97
CA ALA A 249 -6.64 -19.25 1.91
C ALA A 249 -8.17 -19.07 1.88
N PRO A 250 -8.73 -18.04 2.55
CA PRO A 250 -10.16 -17.81 2.57
C PRO A 250 -10.66 -17.38 1.19
N ILE A 251 -11.77 -17.99 0.78
CA ILE A 251 -12.57 -17.61 -0.39
C ILE A 251 -13.86 -16.99 0.14
N ILE A 252 -14.08 -15.73 -0.16
CA ILE A 252 -15.22 -14.96 0.33
C ILE A 252 -16.33 -15.01 -0.71
N VAL A 253 -17.46 -15.59 -0.35
CA VAL A 253 -18.64 -15.73 -1.21
C VAL A 253 -19.78 -14.89 -0.66
N PRO A 254 -20.12 -13.76 -1.30
CA PRO A 254 -21.26 -12.94 -0.86
C PRO A 254 -22.57 -13.72 -0.97
N ARG A 255 -23.41 -13.66 0.08
CA ARG A 255 -24.75 -14.21 0.03
C ARG A 255 -25.68 -13.24 -0.71
N ARG A 256 -26.54 -13.79 -1.56
CA ARG A 256 -27.62 -12.98 -2.14
C ARG A 256 -28.57 -12.57 -1.02
N HIS A 257 -28.95 -11.29 -0.97
CA HIS A 257 -30.06 -10.87 -0.14
C HIS A 257 -31.35 -11.53 -0.70
N GLU A 258 -32.00 -12.39 0.06
CA GLU A 258 -33.38 -12.77 -0.26
C GLU A 258 -34.22 -11.50 -0.20
N HIS A 259 -34.96 -11.23 -1.28
CA HIS A 259 -35.84 -10.06 -1.40
C HIS A 259 -36.84 -10.03 -0.22
N GLY A 260 -36.61 -9.20 0.78
CA GLY A 260 -37.45 -9.09 1.96
C GLY A 260 -36.94 -8.21 3.10
N ARG A 261 -35.67 -7.78 3.11
CA ARG A 261 -35.19 -6.82 4.11
C ARG A 261 -35.09 -5.42 3.50
N THR A 262 -36.14 -4.64 3.75
CA THR A 262 -36.23 -3.20 3.52
C THR A 262 -34.95 -2.52 4.03
N LEU A 263 -34.27 -1.82 3.13
CA LEU A 263 -33.19 -0.89 3.49
C LEU A 263 -33.77 0.06 4.57
N ARG A 264 -33.27 -0.05 5.79
CA ARG A 264 -33.55 0.98 6.81
C ARG A 264 -32.88 2.26 6.31
N SER A 265 -33.70 3.17 5.78
CA SER A 265 -33.34 4.55 5.53
C SER A 265 -32.83 5.15 6.84
N ALA A 266 -31.55 5.47 6.88
CA ALA A 266 -31.00 6.36 7.89
C ALA A 266 -31.58 7.75 7.63
N SER A 267 -32.45 8.18 8.54
CA SER A 267 -32.89 9.58 8.69
C SER A 267 -31.81 10.36 9.43
#